data_dd37b6d2e74c9c7e2677be900cf6f732
#
_entry.id   dd37b6d2e74c9c7e2677be900cf6f732
#
_cell.length_a   1.000
_cell.length_b   1.000
_cell.length_c   1.000
_cell.angle_alpha   90.00
_cell.angle_beta   90.00
_cell.angle_gamma   90.00
#
_symmetry.space_group_name_H-M   'P 1'
#
loop_
_entity.id
_entity.type
_entity.pdbx_description
1 polymer ?
#
loop_
_entity_poly.entity_id
_entity_poly.type
_entity_poly.pdbx_seq_one_letter_code
_entity_poly.pdbx_strand_id
1 'polypeptide(L)'
;MRLNLQILRDELAPLEFSSHLAPGAATRTCTYALPFVPGEPLEEGPVYVAEASELSARPNASGIASVICVGQPTASWRHGDLDILWTEEGAIDVRALLARVTRSFARHEEWERSMRGQIEEAGQPRELELVLEGLLAHQLLDERRIEAGAGLLGWDVFDRYLCISIASVQRGQSQERLESTARSLSGRIGELACVMHGEHLVVICNLTRAGTDEEGMLRQLAGVFIPGLLAVGASEAYGDLKNTFYYYNQALAAARLGIRRDPASPCWRYADYLLADMMRRVRVRQIPAALTPSGLLRLMEHDRANGTDLTRLLRGYLDRDRNVTRTARDLFLTRSTCIRHLEQIGEISGLDLDDPDVRLACGIALRLHERE
;
A
#
# COMPACT_ATOMS: atom_id res chain seq x y z
N MET A 1 14.81 3.82 11.67
CA MET A 1 14.03 2.90 10.84
C MET A 1 12.92 2.28 11.63
N ARG A 2 11.92 1.88 10.90
CA ARG A 2 10.64 1.51 11.48
C ARG A 2 10.15 0.24 10.80
N LEU A 3 10.44 -0.92 11.38
CA LEU A 3 9.82 -2.20 11.02
C LEU A 3 8.36 -2.18 11.45
N ASN A 4 7.45 -2.75 10.68
CA ASN A 4 6.10 -3.05 11.13
C ASN A 4 5.99 -4.53 11.56
N LEU A 5 4.94 -4.87 12.28
CA LEU A 5 4.75 -6.25 12.76
C LEU A 5 4.60 -7.27 11.63
N GLN A 6 4.10 -6.89 10.47
CA GLN A 6 3.97 -7.81 9.33
C GLN A 6 5.34 -8.19 8.79
N ILE A 7 6.24 -7.23 8.66
CA ILE A 7 7.62 -7.46 8.24
C ILE A 7 8.36 -8.34 9.27
N LEU A 8 8.22 -8.00 10.57
CA LEU A 8 8.83 -8.80 11.63
C LEU A 8 8.32 -10.24 11.62
N ARG A 9 7.02 -10.48 11.43
CA ARG A 9 6.46 -11.82 11.30
C ARG A 9 7.17 -12.61 10.20
N ASP A 10 7.39 -11.97 9.07
CA ASP A 10 7.99 -12.63 7.91
C ASP A 10 9.48 -12.88 8.09
N GLU A 11 10.21 -11.98 8.78
CA GLU A 11 11.61 -12.17 9.11
C GLU A 11 11.85 -13.24 10.18
N LEU A 12 10.86 -13.49 11.02
CA LEU A 12 10.93 -14.52 12.07
C LEU A 12 10.65 -15.93 11.55
N ALA A 13 10.38 -16.12 10.25
CA ALA A 13 10.23 -17.45 9.66
C ALA A 13 11.43 -18.37 10.03
N PRO A 14 11.23 -19.68 10.24
CA PRO A 14 10.03 -20.47 9.94
C PRO A 14 8.96 -20.50 11.05
N LEU A 15 9.01 -19.63 12.07
CA LEU A 15 7.95 -19.55 13.06
C LEU A 15 6.63 -19.13 12.41
N GLU A 16 5.57 -19.85 12.68
CA GLU A 16 4.23 -19.49 12.23
C GLU A 16 3.56 -18.58 13.27
N PHE A 17 2.97 -17.48 12.80
CA PHE A 17 2.29 -16.53 13.65
C PHE A 17 0.83 -16.35 13.23
N SER A 18 -0.06 -16.47 14.20
CA SER A 18 -1.41 -15.92 14.15
C SER A 18 -1.37 -14.43 14.50
N SER A 19 -2.36 -13.65 14.08
CA SER A 19 -2.37 -12.21 14.31
C SER A 19 -3.74 -11.63 14.60
N HIS A 20 -3.76 -10.61 15.46
CA HIS A 20 -4.84 -9.64 15.57
C HIS A 20 -4.21 -8.27 15.37
N LEU A 21 -4.61 -7.55 14.32
CA LEU A 21 -4.02 -6.27 13.94
C LEU A 21 -5.12 -5.20 13.89
N ALA A 22 -4.94 -4.12 14.61
CA ALA A 22 -5.82 -2.98 14.58
C ALA A 22 -5.77 -2.29 13.20
N PRO A 23 -6.82 -1.52 12.82
CA PRO A 23 -6.83 -0.81 11.54
C PRO A 23 -5.59 0.07 11.35
N GLY A 24 -4.90 -0.06 10.21
CA GLY A 24 -3.69 0.70 9.90
C GLY A 24 -2.37 0.06 10.37
N ALA A 25 -2.37 -1.18 10.88
CA ALA A 25 -1.16 -1.90 11.33
C ALA A 25 -0.02 -1.94 10.29
N ALA A 26 -0.34 -2.01 9.01
CA ALA A 26 0.65 -2.04 7.94
C ALA A 26 1.47 -0.74 7.80
N THR A 27 0.97 0.37 8.33
CA THR A 27 1.62 1.68 8.29
C THR A 27 2.27 2.06 9.62
N ARG A 28 1.92 1.36 10.69
CA ARG A 28 2.56 1.57 12.00
C ARG A 28 3.92 0.93 12.04
N THR A 29 4.82 1.61 12.68
CA THR A 29 6.24 1.29 12.66
C THR A 29 6.73 1.03 14.06
N CYS A 30 7.53 -0.02 14.19
CA CYS A 30 8.18 -0.41 15.43
C CYS A 30 9.65 0.04 15.39
N THR A 31 10.18 0.48 16.51
CA THR A 31 11.51 1.08 16.59
C THR A 31 12.56 0.18 17.25
N TYR A 32 12.16 -0.61 18.24
CA TYR A 32 13.01 -1.56 18.96
C TYR A 32 12.15 -2.60 19.70
N ALA A 33 12.78 -3.62 20.25
CA ALA A 33 12.13 -4.65 21.04
C ALA A 33 12.37 -4.49 22.54
N LEU A 34 11.32 -4.69 23.33
CA LEU A 34 11.39 -4.73 24.80
C LEU A 34 10.80 -6.04 25.35
N PRO A 35 11.29 -6.54 26.48
CA PRO A 35 10.56 -7.54 27.22
C PRO A 35 9.28 -6.91 27.78
N PHE A 36 8.18 -7.67 27.77
CA PHE A 36 6.96 -7.26 28.45
C PHE A 36 7.15 -7.34 29.97
N VAL A 37 6.68 -6.31 30.67
CA VAL A 37 6.68 -6.29 32.15
C VAL A 37 5.22 -6.14 32.63
N PRO A 38 4.66 -7.14 33.31
CA PRO A 38 3.30 -7.07 33.82
C PRO A 38 3.07 -5.84 34.73
N GLY A 39 2.01 -5.09 34.44
CA GLY A 39 1.66 -3.87 35.22
C GLY A 39 2.24 -2.58 34.71
N GLU A 40 3.21 -2.60 33.80
CA GLU A 40 3.70 -1.39 33.14
C GLU A 40 2.81 -1.00 31.95
N PRO A 41 2.62 0.31 31.69
CA PRO A 41 1.86 0.76 30.52
C PRO A 41 2.63 0.47 29.23
N LEU A 42 1.91 0.08 28.18
CA LEU A 42 2.49 -0.10 26.85
C LEU A 42 2.48 1.23 26.10
N GLU A 43 3.57 1.51 25.41
CA GLU A 43 3.75 2.71 24.59
C GLU A 43 3.69 2.37 23.10
N GLU A 44 3.39 3.36 22.29
CA GLU A 44 3.48 3.26 20.82
C GLU A 44 4.96 3.38 20.40
N GLY A 45 5.40 2.48 19.52
CA GLY A 45 6.76 2.45 18.96
C GLY A 45 7.54 1.17 19.28
N PRO A 46 7.71 0.75 20.55
CA PRO A 46 8.35 -0.51 20.86
C PRO A 46 7.50 -1.72 20.45
N VAL A 47 8.18 -2.87 20.18
CA VAL A 47 7.56 -4.19 20.14
C VAL A 47 7.82 -4.89 21.46
N TYR A 48 6.76 -5.20 22.19
CA TYR A 48 6.85 -5.93 23.44
C TYR A 48 6.83 -7.43 23.18
N VAL A 49 7.75 -8.16 23.80
CA VAL A 49 7.84 -9.63 23.67
C VAL A 49 7.48 -10.27 24.99
N ALA A 50 6.48 -11.17 24.99
CA ALA A 50 5.87 -11.75 26.18
C ALA A 50 5.62 -13.26 26.07
N GLU A 51 5.34 -13.91 27.21
CA GLU A 51 4.58 -15.17 27.24
C GLU A 51 3.07 -14.89 27.36
N ALA A 52 2.24 -15.70 26.74
CA ALA A 52 0.79 -15.53 26.86
C ALA A 52 0.29 -15.66 28.31
N SER A 53 0.99 -16.42 29.14
CA SER A 53 0.76 -16.56 30.59
C SER A 53 0.93 -15.22 31.37
N GLU A 54 1.77 -14.33 30.88
CA GLU A 54 2.01 -13.02 31.48
C GLU A 54 0.92 -12.00 31.10
N LEU A 55 0.17 -12.29 30.02
CA LEU A 55 -0.89 -11.44 29.48
C LEU A 55 -2.24 -11.73 30.18
N SER A 56 -2.29 -11.65 31.51
CA SER A 56 -3.46 -12.02 32.32
C SER A 56 -4.57 -10.96 32.35
N ALA A 57 -4.23 -9.69 32.18
CA ALA A 57 -5.18 -8.57 32.17
C ALA A 57 -4.93 -7.65 30.97
N ARG A 58 -5.97 -6.89 30.56
CA ARG A 58 -5.82 -5.92 29.50
C ARG A 58 -4.81 -4.85 29.92
N PRO A 59 -3.79 -4.55 29.08
CA PRO A 59 -2.78 -3.56 29.42
C PRO A 59 -3.37 -2.16 29.41
N ASN A 60 -2.77 -1.28 30.19
CA ASN A 60 -2.97 0.15 30.05
C ASN A 60 -2.03 0.62 28.93
N ALA A 61 -2.58 0.90 27.75
CA ALA A 61 -1.79 1.34 26.59
C ALA A 61 -2.08 2.80 26.27
N SER A 62 -1.02 3.59 26.11
CA SER A 62 -1.10 4.95 25.55
C SER A 62 -0.89 4.88 24.04
N GLY A 63 -1.99 4.83 23.26
CA GLY A 63 -1.93 4.62 21.82
C GLY A 63 -2.00 3.15 21.41
N ILE A 64 -1.61 2.85 20.16
CA ILE A 64 -1.65 1.49 19.62
C ILE A 64 -0.29 0.82 19.84
N ALA A 65 -0.25 -0.09 20.80
CA ALA A 65 0.98 -0.84 21.12
C ALA A 65 1.10 -2.12 20.29
N SER A 66 2.34 -2.56 20.08
CA SER A 66 2.70 -3.76 19.32
C SER A 66 3.26 -4.84 20.23
N VAL A 67 2.69 -6.04 20.17
CA VAL A 67 3.08 -7.18 21.03
C VAL A 67 3.34 -8.43 20.17
N ILE A 68 4.39 -9.16 20.48
CA ILE A 68 4.64 -10.52 19.95
C ILE A 68 4.72 -11.46 21.15
N CYS A 69 3.92 -12.53 21.16
CA CYS A 69 3.95 -13.45 22.29
C CYS A 69 4.06 -14.93 21.88
N VAL A 70 4.55 -15.74 22.82
CA VAL A 70 4.56 -17.20 22.76
C VAL A 70 3.31 -17.70 23.48
N GLY A 71 2.53 -18.54 22.81
CA GLY A 71 1.22 -18.99 23.27
C GLY A 71 0.09 -18.04 22.86
N GLN A 72 -1.14 -18.55 22.90
CA GLN A 72 -2.32 -17.82 22.48
C GLN A 72 -2.78 -16.83 23.56
N PRO A 73 -2.84 -15.51 23.25
CA PRO A 73 -3.31 -14.51 24.20
C PRO A 73 -4.82 -14.65 24.46
N THR A 74 -5.27 -14.20 25.64
CA THR A 74 -6.68 -14.18 26.01
C THR A 74 -7.49 -13.28 25.10
N ALA A 75 -8.83 -13.47 25.06
CA ALA A 75 -9.71 -12.66 24.21
C ALA A 75 -9.65 -11.15 24.53
N SER A 76 -9.36 -10.78 25.79
CA SER A 76 -9.21 -9.38 26.21
C SER A 76 -8.05 -8.64 25.56
N TRP A 77 -7.02 -9.35 25.10
CA TRP A 77 -5.88 -8.80 24.39
C TRP A 77 -6.08 -8.70 22.87
N ARG A 78 -7.13 -9.31 22.33
CA ARG A 78 -7.45 -9.32 20.90
C ARG A 78 -8.50 -8.28 20.52
N HIS A 79 -8.60 -7.18 21.25
CA HIS A 79 -9.56 -6.11 20.99
C HIS A 79 -8.92 -4.72 20.94
N GLY A 80 -9.42 -3.86 20.07
CA GLY A 80 -9.18 -2.42 20.07
C GLY A 80 -7.82 -1.99 19.54
N ASP A 81 -7.02 -1.38 20.40
CA ASP A 81 -5.85 -0.58 20.01
C ASP A 81 -4.51 -1.34 20.12
N LEU A 82 -4.54 -2.68 19.97
CA LEU A 82 -3.34 -3.51 20.03
C LEU A 82 -3.10 -4.22 18.71
N ASP A 83 -1.84 -4.18 18.28
CA ASP A 83 -1.32 -5.06 17.24
C ASP A 83 -0.62 -6.23 17.92
N ILE A 84 -1.16 -7.44 17.78
CA ILE A 84 -0.59 -8.61 18.43
C ILE A 84 -0.32 -9.75 17.44
N LEU A 85 0.88 -10.32 17.52
CA LEU A 85 1.26 -11.58 16.89
C LEU A 85 1.48 -12.62 17.96
N TRP A 86 1.10 -13.87 17.70
CA TRP A 86 1.42 -14.99 18.62
C TRP A 86 1.78 -16.23 17.84
N THR A 87 2.71 -17.00 18.38
CA THR A 87 3.10 -18.34 17.91
C THR A 87 2.62 -19.40 18.89
N GLU A 88 2.70 -20.68 18.50
CA GLU A 88 2.29 -21.78 19.36
C GLU A 88 3.14 -21.85 20.64
N GLU A 89 2.51 -22.30 21.73
CA GLU A 89 3.18 -22.54 23.01
C GLU A 89 4.26 -23.62 22.83
N GLY A 90 5.49 -23.32 23.28
CA GLY A 90 6.64 -24.23 23.14
C GLY A 90 7.36 -24.15 21.78
N ALA A 91 6.87 -23.40 20.79
CA ALA A 91 7.56 -23.23 19.51
C ALA A 91 8.93 -22.53 19.66
N ILE A 92 9.03 -21.64 20.63
CA ILE A 92 10.27 -20.90 20.94
C ILE A 92 10.20 -20.40 22.40
N ASP A 93 11.36 -20.29 23.06
CA ASP A 93 11.48 -19.60 24.34
C ASP A 93 11.39 -18.07 24.15
N VAL A 94 10.73 -17.37 25.09
CA VAL A 94 10.53 -15.91 25.03
C VAL A 94 11.85 -15.12 24.93
N ARG A 95 12.89 -15.56 25.62
CA ARG A 95 14.21 -14.89 25.54
C ARG A 95 14.82 -15.09 24.16
N ALA A 96 14.69 -16.29 23.60
CA ALA A 96 15.13 -16.58 22.23
C ALA A 96 14.32 -15.79 21.21
N LEU A 97 13.02 -15.63 21.40
CA LEU A 97 12.16 -14.79 20.57
C LEU A 97 12.59 -13.31 20.64
N LEU A 98 12.74 -12.77 21.84
CA LEU A 98 13.24 -11.40 22.06
C LEU A 98 14.59 -11.19 21.37
N ALA A 99 15.53 -12.12 21.53
CA ALA A 99 16.83 -12.04 20.86
C ALA A 99 16.73 -12.11 19.33
N ARG A 100 15.77 -12.84 18.75
CA ARG A 100 15.53 -12.87 17.30
C ARG A 100 14.93 -11.56 16.83
N VAL A 101 13.93 -11.02 17.50
CA VAL A 101 13.32 -9.73 17.18
C VAL A 101 14.36 -8.60 17.25
N THR A 102 15.15 -8.56 18.32
CA THR A 102 16.24 -7.57 18.47
C THR A 102 17.26 -7.68 17.35
N ARG A 103 17.65 -8.88 16.94
CA ARG A 103 18.55 -9.08 15.79
C ARG A 103 17.95 -8.62 14.47
N SER A 104 16.63 -8.74 14.27
CA SER A 104 15.98 -8.21 13.08
C SER A 104 16.09 -6.69 13.02
N PHE A 105 15.88 -5.99 14.13
CA PHE A 105 16.12 -4.53 14.19
C PHE A 105 17.58 -4.16 13.91
N ALA A 106 18.53 -4.84 14.53
CA ALA A 106 19.96 -4.55 14.33
C ALA A 106 20.41 -4.76 12.86
N ARG A 107 20.02 -5.86 12.24
CA ARG A 107 20.32 -6.13 10.81
C ARG A 107 19.75 -5.05 9.90
N HIS A 108 18.56 -4.59 10.22
CA HIS A 108 17.89 -3.60 9.42
C HIS A 108 18.51 -2.21 9.56
N GLU A 109 18.92 -1.80 10.76
CA GLU A 109 19.69 -0.57 10.97
C GLU A 109 21.06 -0.61 10.26
N GLU A 110 21.72 -1.76 10.25
CA GLU A 110 23.00 -1.95 9.56
C GLU A 110 22.82 -1.84 8.04
N TRP A 111 21.77 -2.43 7.51
CA TRP A 111 21.40 -2.31 6.10
C TRP A 111 21.06 -0.87 5.69
N GLU A 112 20.23 -0.14 6.46
CA GLU A 112 19.95 1.28 6.18
C GLU A 112 21.22 2.13 6.18
N ARG A 113 22.13 1.86 7.11
CA ARG A 113 23.41 2.56 7.19
C ARG A 113 24.26 2.28 5.95
N SER A 114 24.29 1.04 5.48
CA SER A 114 24.98 0.65 4.24
C SER A 114 24.37 1.34 3.02
N MET A 115 23.04 1.34 2.88
CA MET A 115 22.34 2.00 1.76
C MET A 115 22.59 3.51 1.75
N ARG A 116 22.54 4.16 2.91
CA ARG A 116 22.85 5.60 3.02
C ARG A 116 24.29 5.90 2.56
N GLY A 117 25.25 5.09 2.98
CA GLY A 117 26.63 5.23 2.52
C GLY A 117 26.74 5.17 1.00
N GLN A 118 26.03 4.28 0.36
CA GLN A 118 26.04 4.17 -1.12
C GLN A 118 25.40 5.37 -1.82
N ILE A 119 24.33 5.93 -1.27
CA ILE A 119 23.66 7.13 -1.80
C ILE A 119 24.59 8.34 -1.63
N GLU A 120 25.26 8.47 -0.48
CA GLU A 120 26.25 9.51 -0.21
C GLU A 120 27.47 9.38 -1.15
N GLU A 121 28.00 8.17 -1.34
CA GLU A 121 29.09 7.89 -2.30
C GLU A 121 28.71 8.22 -3.75
N ALA A 122 27.42 8.14 -4.08
CA ALA A 122 26.90 8.56 -5.38
C ALA A 122 26.87 10.08 -5.58
N GLY A 123 27.22 10.87 -4.54
CA GLY A 123 27.28 12.33 -4.59
C GLY A 123 25.98 13.03 -4.26
N GLN A 124 25.00 12.36 -3.69
CA GLN A 124 23.76 12.99 -3.24
C GLN A 124 23.97 13.72 -1.92
N PRO A 125 23.59 15.02 -1.80
CA PRO A 125 23.72 15.75 -0.55
C PRO A 125 22.83 15.18 0.56
N ARG A 126 23.41 14.96 1.75
CA ARG A 126 22.68 14.40 2.90
C ARG A 126 21.52 15.28 3.37
N GLU A 127 21.65 16.59 3.28
CA GLU A 127 20.58 17.53 3.63
C GLU A 127 19.34 17.34 2.76
N LEU A 128 19.52 17.04 1.48
CA LEU A 128 18.40 16.69 0.60
C LEU A 128 17.75 15.35 1.03
N GLU A 129 18.54 14.34 1.35
CA GLU A 129 18.01 13.06 1.85
C GLU A 129 17.12 13.27 3.08
N LEU A 130 17.58 14.05 4.05
CA LEU A 130 16.80 14.38 5.26
C LEU A 130 15.50 15.13 4.94
N VAL A 131 15.52 16.02 3.97
CA VAL A 131 14.31 16.73 3.51
C VAL A 131 13.33 15.75 2.86
N LEU A 132 13.81 14.87 1.97
CA LEU A 132 12.97 13.88 1.31
C LEU A 132 12.40 12.85 2.30
N GLU A 133 13.19 12.37 3.25
CA GLU A 133 12.71 11.50 4.35
C GLU A 133 11.59 12.18 5.13
N GLY A 134 11.76 13.46 5.48
CA GLY A 134 10.72 14.24 6.17
C GLY A 134 9.45 14.40 5.35
N LEU A 135 9.58 14.68 4.05
CA LEU A 135 8.43 14.78 3.14
C LEU A 135 7.70 13.43 3.01
N LEU A 136 8.44 12.32 2.86
CA LEU A 136 7.85 10.98 2.78
C LEU A 136 7.18 10.53 4.08
N ALA A 137 7.68 10.98 5.21
CA ALA A 137 7.08 10.73 6.53
C ALA A 137 5.89 11.67 6.86
N HIS A 138 5.50 12.53 5.92
CA HIS A 138 4.46 13.56 6.11
C HIS A 138 4.73 14.51 7.28
N GLN A 139 6.00 14.83 7.52
CA GLN A 139 6.39 15.79 8.55
C GLN A 139 6.13 17.22 8.08
N LEU A 140 5.74 18.09 9.01
CA LEU A 140 5.67 19.52 8.75
C LEU A 140 7.08 20.11 8.72
N LEU A 141 7.63 20.23 7.51
CA LEU A 141 8.93 20.87 7.30
C LEU A 141 8.73 22.36 7.00
N ASP A 142 9.70 23.17 7.47
CA ASP A 142 9.76 24.59 7.07
C ASP A 142 10.03 24.71 5.56
N GLU A 143 9.29 25.57 4.89
CA GLU A 143 9.38 25.81 3.45
C GLU A 143 10.80 26.18 3.01
N ARG A 144 11.49 27.03 3.78
CA ARG A 144 12.88 27.39 3.52
C ARG A 144 13.83 26.20 3.54
N ARG A 145 13.55 25.22 4.39
CA ARG A 145 14.36 24.01 4.47
C ARG A 145 14.16 23.12 3.27
N ILE A 146 12.94 23.05 2.76
CA ILE A 146 12.62 22.30 1.53
C ILE A 146 13.29 22.97 0.34
N GLU A 147 13.18 24.30 0.20
CA GLU A 147 13.83 25.06 -0.84
C GLU A 147 15.36 24.94 -0.83
N ALA A 148 15.96 25.04 0.36
CA ALA A 148 17.40 24.86 0.53
C ALA A 148 17.86 23.45 0.15
N GLY A 149 17.16 22.41 0.58
CA GLY A 149 17.45 21.01 0.23
C GLY A 149 17.32 20.76 -1.28
N ALA A 150 16.25 21.21 -1.90
CA ALA A 150 16.05 21.10 -3.35
C ALA A 150 17.13 21.85 -4.14
N GLY A 151 17.47 23.05 -3.67
CA GLY A 151 18.52 23.92 -4.27
C GLY A 151 19.91 23.29 -4.34
N LEU A 152 20.24 22.32 -3.48
CA LEU A 152 21.51 21.58 -3.53
C LEU A 152 21.70 20.80 -4.85
N LEU A 153 20.61 20.37 -5.49
CA LEU A 153 20.63 19.75 -6.82
C LEU A 153 20.24 20.73 -7.94
N GLY A 154 20.04 22.00 -7.62
CA GLY A 154 19.53 22.99 -8.55
C GLY A 154 18.07 22.75 -8.93
N TRP A 155 17.28 22.15 -8.03
CA TRP A 155 15.84 21.95 -8.21
C TRP A 155 15.06 23.16 -7.68
N ASP A 156 13.94 23.46 -8.34
CA ASP A 156 12.92 24.38 -7.83
C ASP A 156 11.79 23.55 -7.21
N VAL A 157 11.25 23.99 -6.07
CA VAL A 157 10.15 23.27 -5.37
C VAL A 157 8.95 23.05 -6.29
N PHE A 158 8.74 23.92 -7.27
CA PHE A 158 7.64 23.88 -8.24
C PHE A 158 8.02 23.25 -9.59
N ASP A 159 9.20 22.61 -9.70
CA ASP A 159 9.51 21.77 -10.86
C ASP A 159 8.51 20.63 -10.98
N ARG A 160 8.49 19.98 -12.14
CA ARG A 160 7.70 18.75 -12.33
C ARG A 160 8.47 17.54 -11.84
N TYR A 161 7.82 16.77 -11.00
CA TYR A 161 8.39 15.58 -10.36
C TYR A 161 7.61 14.32 -10.70
N LEU A 162 8.28 13.18 -10.56
CA LEU A 162 7.71 11.83 -10.60
C LEU A 162 8.27 11.05 -9.41
N CYS A 163 7.40 10.41 -8.64
CA CYS A 163 7.82 9.54 -7.55
C CYS A 163 7.75 8.06 -7.97
N ILE A 164 8.84 7.33 -7.75
CA ILE A 164 8.93 5.89 -8.03
C ILE A 164 9.24 5.19 -6.71
N SER A 165 8.49 4.14 -6.40
CA SER A 165 8.72 3.25 -5.27
C SER A 165 9.21 1.90 -5.78
N ILE A 166 10.35 1.45 -5.27
CA ILE A 166 11.01 0.20 -5.67
C ILE A 166 11.17 -0.68 -4.44
N ALA A 167 10.66 -1.90 -4.50
CA ALA A 167 10.84 -2.92 -3.47
C ALA A 167 11.30 -4.23 -4.08
N SER A 168 11.97 -5.08 -3.30
CA SER A 168 12.31 -6.43 -3.75
C SER A 168 11.10 -7.37 -3.61
N VAL A 169 10.82 -8.15 -4.64
CA VAL A 169 9.76 -9.17 -4.62
C VAL A 169 10.16 -10.38 -3.77
N GLN A 170 11.44 -10.73 -3.77
CA GLN A 170 11.97 -11.90 -3.06
C GLN A 170 12.69 -11.46 -1.78
N ARG A 171 12.28 -12.00 -0.64
CA ARG A 171 12.74 -11.57 0.69
C ARG A 171 14.21 -11.88 1.00
N GLY A 172 14.76 -12.97 0.52
CA GLY A 172 16.12 -13.42 0.88
C GLY A 172 17.28 -12.61 0.31
N GLN A 173 17.04 -11.74 -0.68
CA GLN A 173 18.04 -10.92 -1.37
C GLN A 173 17.58 -9.48 -1.58
N SER A 174 16.70 -9.00 -0.72
CA SER A 174 16.07 -7.67 -0.87
C SER A 174 17.11 -6.55 -0.84
N GLN A 175 18.04 -6.64 0.09
CA GLN A 175 19.08 -5.67 0.31
C GLN A 175 20.01 -5.53 -0.91
N GLU A 176 20.63 -6.62 -1.33
CA GLU A 176 21.61 -6.64 -2.43
C GLU A 176 21.00 -6.11 -3.75
N ARG A 177 19.72 -6.39 -3.98
CA ARG A 177 19.01 -5.91 -5.18
C ARG A 177 18.74 -4.41 -5.14
N LEU A 178 18.28 -3.87 -4.01
CA LEU A 178 18.05 -2.44 -3.89
C LEU A 178 19.36 -1.67 -3.94
N GLU A 179 20.44 -2.19 -3.35
CA GLU A 179 21.79 -1.63 -3.48
C GLU A 179 22.30 -1.62 -4.93
N SER A 180 22.12 -2.72 -5.65
CA SER A 180 22.44 -2.78 -7.07
C SER A 180 21.63 -1.79 -7.90
N THR A 181 20.34 -1.65 -7.57
CA THR A 181 19.45 -0.69 -8.23
C THR A 181 19.90 0.75 -7.94
N ALA A 182 20.18 1.10 -6.70
CA ALA A 182 20.66 2.44 -6.31
C ALA A 182 21.98 2.78 -7.03
N ARG A 183 22.92 1.84 -7.08
CA ARG A 183 24.19 2.03 -7.84
C ARG A 183 23.95 2.26 -9.33
N SER A 184 23.00 1.55 -9.93
CA SER A 184 22.63 1.75 -11.35
C SER A 184 22.01 3.12 -11.63
N LEU A 185 21.43 3.76 -10.60
CA LEU A 185 20.86 5.11 -10.68
C LEU A 185 21.86 6.22 -10.36
N SER A 186 23.00 5.89 -9.73
CA SER A 186 23.97 6.87 -9.19
C SER A 186 24.52 7.84 -10.26
N GLY A 187 24.68 7.41 -11.50
CA GLY A 187 25.14 8.26 -12.61
C GLY A 187 24.15 9.35 -13.04
N ARG A 188 22.98 9.41 -12.46
CA ARG A 188 21.90 10.35 -12.82
C ARG A 188 21.55 11.35 -11.70
N ILE A 189 22.42 11.46 -10.70
CA ILE A 189 22.25 12.46 -9.63
C ILE A 189 22.16 13.85 -10.24
N GLY A 190 21.16 14.62 -9.83
CA GLY A 190 20.80 15.90 -10.41
C GLY A 190 19.54 15.86 -11.28
N GLU A 191 19.24 14.74 -11.93
CA GLU A 191 17.95 14.48 -12.57
C GLU A 191 17.00 13.73 -11.62
N LEU A 192 17.57 12.95 -10.70
CA LEU A 192 16.84 12.21 -9.69
C LEU A 192 17.56 12.22 -8.34
N ALA A 193 16.82 11.92 -7.28
CA ALA A 193 17.33 11.69 -5.93
C ALA A 193 16.76 10.40 -5.39
N CYS A 194 17.59 9.67 -4.63
CA CYS A 194 17.24 8.41 -4.02
C CYS A 194 17.13 8.57 -2.50
N VAL A 195 16.17 7.89 -1.89
CA VAL A 195 16.05 7.84 -0.44
C VAL A 195 15.44 6.51 0.00
N MET A 196 15.93 5.95 1.10
CA MET A 196 15.31 4.79 1.72
C MET A 196 14.15 5.20 2.60
N HIS A 197 12.97 4.60 2.37
CA HIS A 197 11.81 4.81 3.23
C HIS A 197 11.16 3.46 3.55
N GLY A 198 11.36 2.97 4.76
CA GLY A 198 11.02 1.60 5.12
C GLY A 198 11.81 0.59 4.28
N GLU A 199 11.12 -0.36 3.65
CA GLU A 199 11.73 -1.37 2.77
C GLU A 199 11.79 -0.93 1.30
N HIS A 200 11.48 0.32 1.01
CA HIS A 200 11.42 0.85 -0.33
C HIS A 200 12.60 1.77 -0.63
N LEU A 201 13.23 1.56 -1.76
CA LEU A 201 14.05 2.59 -2.39
C LEU A 201 13.08 3.52 -3.13
N VAL A 202 12.97 4.75 -2.65
CA VAL A 202 12.15 5.78 -3.26
C VAL A 202 13.03 6.65 -4.14
N VAL A 203 12.61 6.84 -5.38
CA VAL A 203 13.32 7.67 -6.35
C VAL A 203 12.41 8.83 -6.72
N ILE A 204 12.88 10.05 -6.47
CA ILE A 204 12.22 11.29 -6.91
C ILE A 204 12.93 11.75 -8.17
N CYS A 205 12.24 11.75 -9.30
CA CYS A 205 12.76 12.21 -10.58
C CYS A 205 12.30 13.64 -10.82
N ASN A 206 13.22 14.54 -11.13
CA ASN A 206 12.92 15.89 -11.57
C ASN A 206 12.75 15.89 -13.11
N LEU A 207 11.52 15.90 -13.58
CA LEU A 207 11.18 15.83 -15.01
C LEU A 207 11.56 17.12 -15.74
N THR A 208 11.47 18.27 -15.07
CA THR A 208 11.87 19.56 -15.62
C THR A 208 13.37 19.56 -15.93
N ARG A 209 14.18 19.15 -14.98
CA ARG A 209 15.64 19.10 -15.15
C ARG A 209 16.09 18.05 -16.15
N ALA A 210 15.41 16.91 -16.19
CA ALA A 210 15.66 15.84 -17.15
C ALA A 210 15.18 16.19 -18.57
N GLY A 211 14.38 17.25 -18.72
CA GLY A 211 13.81 17.66 -20.01
C GLY A 211 12.88 16.62 -20.64
N THR A 212 12.15 15.86 -19.82
CA THR A 212 11.31 14.74 -20.29
C THR A 212 9.95 14.72 -19.56
N ASP A 213 9.03 13.89 -20.05
CA ASP A 213 7.78 13.58 -19.41
C ASP A 213 7.85 12.26 -18.60
N GLU A 214 6.76 11.88 -17.97
CA GLU A 214 6.66 10.64 -17.19
C GLU A 214 7.06 9.41 -18.01
N GLU A 215 6.50 9.28 -19.20
CA GLU A 215 6.73 8.12 -20.05
C GLU A 215 8.18 8.06 -20.55
N GLY A 216 8.75 9.21 -20.90
CA GLY A 216 10.15 9.34 -21.28
C GLY A 216 11.08 8.95 -20.13
N MET A 217 10.80 9.41 -18.90
CA MET A 217 11.58 9.06 -17.70
C MET A 217 11.49 7.54 -17.43
N LEU A 218 10.31 6.95 -17.46
CA LEU A 218 10.14 5.52 -17.21
C LEU A 218 10.84 4.67 -18.30
N ARG A 219 10.79 5.09 -19.58
CA ARG A 219 11.56 4.41 -20.64
C ARG A 219 13.07 4.47 -20.39
N GLN A 220 13.59 5.61 -19.96
CA GLN A 220 15.02 5.77 -19.66
C GLN A 220 15.45 4.89 -18.47
N LEU A 221 14.58 4.62 -17.53
CA LEU A 221 14.84 3.82 -16.34
C LEU A 221 14.49 2.32 -16.53
N ALA A 222 13.84 1.96 -17.64
CA ALA A 222 13.35 0.59 -17.86
C ALA A 222 14.42 -0.50 -17.73
N GLY A 223 15.67 -0.19 -18.12
CA GLY A 223 16.80 -1.12 -18.00
C GLY A 223 17.24 -1.44 -16.56
N VAL A 224 16.80 -0.63 -15.58
CA VAL A 224 17.07 -0.82 -14.14
C VAL A 224 15.98 -1.68 -13.49
N PHE A 225 14.79 -1.69 -14.07
CA PHE A 225 13.61 -2.36 -13.52
C PHE A 225 13.53 -3.80 -14.03
N ILE A 226 13.85 -4.76 -13.17
CA ILE A 226 13.88 -6.18 -13.54
C ILE A 226 12.56 -6.84 -13.12
N PRO A 227 11.69 -7.23 -14.08
CA PRO A 227 10.44 -7.92 -13.78
C PRO A 227 10.65 -9.18 -12.94
N GLY A 228 9.77 -9.42 -11.98
CA GLY A 228 9.82 -10.57 -11.07
C GLY A 228 10.88 -10.49 -9.96
N LEU A 229 11.83 -9.55 -10.04
CA LEU A 229 12.80 -9.29 -8.97
C LEU A 229 12.46 -8.02 -8.18
N LEU A 230 11.99 -6.99 -8.88
CA LEU A 230 11.61 -5.71 -8.30
C LEU A 230 10.12 -5.45 -8.50
N ALA A 231 9.47 -4.93 -7.47
CA ALA A 231 8.14 -4.35 -7.55
C ALA A 231 8.32 -2.83 -7.69
N VAL A 232 8.03 -2.30 -8.87
CA VAL A 232 8.25 -0.90 -9.21
C VAL A 232 6.92 -0.24 -9.51
N GLY A 233 6.53 0.73 -8.68
CA GLY A 233 5.36 1.56 -8.94
C GLY A 233 5.74 3.01 -9.17
N ALA A 234 5.09 3.65 -10.12
CA ALA A 234 5.27 5.06 -10.44
C ALA A 234 3.99 5.86 -10.16
N SER A 235 4.13 7.04 -9.60
CA SER A 235 3.05 8.00 -9.40
C SER A 235 2.63 8.64 -10.72
N GLU A 236 1.65 9.55 -10.68
CA GLU A 236 1.50 10.59 -11.70
C GLU A 236 2.53 11.70 -11.44
N ALA A 237 2.82 12.51 -12.46
CA ALA A 237 3.67 13.69 -12.29
C ALA A 237 2.97 14.76 -11.45
N TYR A 238 3.77 15.52 -10.70
CA TYR A 238 3.27 16.56 -9.82
C TYR A 238 4.18 17.79 -9.84
N GLY A 239 3.64 18.95 -9.51
CA GLY A 239 4.31 20.25 -9.65
C GLY A 239 4.68 20.93 -8.32
N ASP A 240 4.66 20.23 -7.19
CA ASP A 240 5.07 20.78 -5.90
C ASP A 240 5.71 19.69 -5.06
N LEU A 241 7.02 19.85 -4.79
CA LEU A 241 7.81 18.86 -4.03
C LEU A 241 7.23 18.58 -2.64
N LYS A 242 6.52 19.54 -2.02
CA LYS A 242 5.85 19.37 -0.74
C LYS A 242 4.78 18.26 -0.74
N ASN A 243 4.26 17.95 -1.92
CA ASN A 243 3.23 16.93 -2.11
C ASN A 243 3.79 15.50 -2.27
N THR A 244 5.10 15.31 -2.18
CA THR A 244 5.79 14.02 -2.39
C THR A 244 5.15 12.86 -1.62
N PHE A 245 4.68 13.07 -0.38
CA PHE A 245 3.99 12.04 0.40
C PHE A 245 2.78 11.44 -0.34
N TYR A 246 1.95 12.27 -0.95
CA TYR A 246 0.75 11.80 -1.64
C TYR A 246 1.11 10.99 -2.89
N TYR A 247 2.12 11.43 -3.63
CA TYR A 247 2.59 10.77 -4.85
C TYR A 247 3.40 9.51 -4.55
N TYR A 248 4.14 9.47 -3.45
CA TYR A 248 4.72 8.23 -2.93
C TYR A 248 3.64 7.18 -2.63
N ASN A 249 2.52 7.57 -2.00
CA ASN A 249 1.41 6.66 -1.76
C ASN A 249 0.74 6.17 -3.06
N GLN A 250 0.73 6.99 -4.12
CA GLN A 250 0.31 6.54 -5.45
C GLN A 250 1.26 5.47 -6.01
N ALA A 251 2.56 5.71 -5.94
CA ALA A 251 3.56 4.74 -6.40
C ALA A 251 3.47 3.42 -5.65
N LEU A 252 3.29 3.44 -4.32
CA LEU A 252 3.05 2.25 -3.51
C LEU A 252 1.77 1.51 -3.92
N ALA A 253 0.69 2.24 -4.16
CA ALA A 253 -0.57 1.64 -4.59
C ALA A 253 -0.43 0.98 -5.96
N ALA A 254 0.25 1.63 -6.91
CA ALA A 254 0.53 1.08 -8.24
C ALA A 254 1.32 -0.24 -8.16
N ALA A 255 2.42 -0.27 -7.40
CA ALA A 255 3.22 -1.48 -7.21
C ALA A 255 2.40 -2.62 -6.59
N ARG A 256 1.65 -2.34 -5.51
CA ARG A 256 0.86 -3.36 -4.80
C ARG A 256 -0.26 -3.94 -5.65
N LEU A 257 -0.96 -3.11 -6.41
CA LEU A 257 -2.06 -3.55 -7.26
C LEU A 257 -1.56 -4.19 -8.55
N GLY A 258 -0.49 -3.63 -9.13
CA GLY A 258 0.10 -4.07 -10.38
C GLY A 258 0.70 -5.46 -10.31
N ILE A 259 1.49 -5.76 -9.28
CA ILE A 259 2.12 -7.07 -9.11
C ILE A 259 1.14 -8.24 -9.09
N ARG A 260 -0.12 -8.00 -8.69
CA ARG A 260 -1.17 -9.01 -8.67
C ARG A 260 -1.87 -9.17 -10.01
N ARG A 261 -1.99 -8.07 -10.80
CA ARG A 261 -2.77 -8.03 -12.04
C ARG A 261 -1.93 -8.29 -13.28
N ASP A 262 -0.70 -7.79 -13.27
CA ASP A 262 0.25 -7.93 -14.39
C ASP A 262 1.67 -8.12 -13.86
N PRO A 263 2.02 -9.32 -13.34
CA PRO A 263 3.32 -9.59 -12.74
C PRO A 263 4.48 -9.55 -13.74
N ALA A 264 4.20 -9.50 -15.04
CA ALA A 264 5.22 -9.43 -16.09
C ALA A 264 5.66 -8.00 -16.40
N SER A 265 4.91 -7.00 -15.96
CA SER A 265 5.27 -5.59 -16.19
C SER A 265 6.52 -5.21 -15.39
N PRO A 266 7.47 -4.47 -15.99
CA PRO A 266 8.64 -3.97 -15.28
C PRO A 266 8.31 -2.81 -14.32
N CYS A 267 7.21 -2.10 -14.55
CA CYS A 267 6.77 -0.97 -13.75
C CYS A 267 5.26 -0.77 -13.91
N TRP A 268 4.59 -0.42 -12.83
CA TRP A 268 3.16 -0.14 -12.81
C TRP A 268 2.91 1.35 -12.58
N ARG A 269 2.18 1.98 -13.50
CA ARG A 269 1.83 3.40 -13.43
C ARG A 269 0.54 3.58 -12.65
N TYR A 270 0.49 4.54 -11.75
CA TYR A 270 -0.70 4.76 -10.91
C TYR A 270 -1.97 5.08 -11.71
N ALA A 271 -1.84 5.79 -12.85
CA ALA A 271 -2.96 6.08 -13.73
C ALA A 271 -3.78 4.83 -14.11
N ASP A 272 -3.10 3.68 -14.31
CA ASP A 272 -3.74 2.42 -14.68
C ASP A 272 -4.48 1.75 -13.50
N TYR A 273 -4.19 2.17 -12.28
CA TYR A 273 -4.71 1.58 -11.03
C TYR A 273 -5.52 2.57 -10.18
N LEU A 274 -5.67 3.83 -10.62
CA LEU A 274 -6.37 4.90 -9.90
C LEU A 274 -7.74 4.46 -9.37
N LEU A 275 -8.60 3.96 -10.26
CA LEU A 275 -9.95 3.52 -9.88
C LEU A 275 -9.92 2.36 -8.87
N ALA A 276 -9.02 1.41 -9.06
CA ALA A 276 -8.87 0.27 -8.15
C ALA A 276 -8.42 0.71 -6.76
N ASP A 277 -7.47 1.66 -6.67
CA ASP A 277 -7.03 2.21 -5.38
C ASP A 277 -8.12 3.03 -4.70
N MET A 278 -8.88 3.84 -5.46
CA MET A 278 -10.06 4.55 -4.94
C MET A 278 -11.06 3.58 -4.32
N MET A 279 -11.45 2.53 -5.03
CA MET A 279 -12.40 1.52 -4.54
C MET A 279 -11.87 0.81 -3.30
N ARG A 280 -10.59 0.44 -3.29
CA ARG A 280 -9.93 -0.17 -2.13
C ARG A 280 -9.98 0.74 -0.90
N ARG A 281 -9.67 2.03 -1.04
CA ARG A 281 -9.69 3.01 0.07
C ARG A 281 -11.10 3.18 0.65
N VAL A 282 -12.11 3.15 -0.20
CA VAL A 282 -13.52 3.19 0.23
C VAL A 282 -13.87 1.91 1.00
N ARG A 283 -13.52 0.72 0.50
CA ARG A 283 -13.80 -0.57 1.17
C ARG A 283 -13.20 -0.69 2.56
N VAL A 284 -12.01 -0.14 2.78
CA VAL A 284 -11.34 -0.18 4.11
C VAL A 284 -12.10 0.63 5.15
N ARG A 285 -12.81 1.69 4.73
CA ARG A 285 -13.47 2.64 5.64
C ARG A 285 -14.98 2.45 5.76
N GLN A 286 -15.60 1.77 4.79
CA GLN A 286 -17.04 1.67 4.69
C GLN A 286 -17.47 0.23 4.37
N ILE A 287 -18.63 -0.15 4.90
CA ILE A 287 -19.29 -1.39 4.50
C ILE A 287 -19.89 -1.17 3.12
N PRO A 288 -19.55 -1.97 2.07
CA PRO A 288 -20.06 -1.76 0.72
C PRO A 288 -21.58 -1.60 0.64
N ALA A 289 -22.33 -2.40 1.40
CA ALA A 289 -23.78 -2.32 1.45
C ALA A 289 -24.32 -0.94 1.86
N ALA A 290 -23.60 -0.21 2.75
CA ALA A 290 -24.01 1.12 3.20
C ALA A 290 -23.87 2.19 2.10
N LEU A 291 -23.08 1.92 1.07
CA LEU A 291 -22.85 2.80 -0.09
C LEU A 291 -23.59 2.31 -1.35
N THR A 292 -24.45 1.32 -1.21
CA THR A 292 -25.16 0.71 -2.33
C THR A 292 -26.60 1.26 -2.41
N PRO A 293 -27.02 1.79 -3.58
CA PRO A 293 -28.41 2.20 -3.76
C PRO A 293 -29.39 1.07 -3.42
N SER A 294 -30.47 1.40 -2.72
CA SER A 294 -31.45 0.40 -2.27
C SER A 294 -32.06 -0.41 -3.41
N GLY A 295 -32.24 0.20 -4.58
CA GLY A 295 -32.67 -0.51 -5.79
C GLY A 295 -31.68 -1.57 -6.25
N LEU A 296 -30.37 -1.27 -6.16
CA LEU A 296 -29.34 -2.23 -6.50
C LEU A 296 -29.25 -3.37 -5.47
N LEU A 297 -29.46 -3.08 -4.19
CA LEU A 297 -29.55 -4.15 -3.17
C LEU A 297 -30.72 -5.10 -3.47
N ARG A 298 -31.91 -4.58 -3.82
CA ARG A 298 -33.06 -5.40 -4.21
C ARG A 298 -32.74 -6.30 -5.42
N LEU A 299 -32.03 -5.77 -6.41
CA LEU A 299 -31.62 -6.53 -7.59
C LEU A 299 -30.65 -7.68 -7.23
N MET A 300 -29.65 -7.39 -6.38
CA MET A 300 -28.70 -8.39 -5.89
C MET A 300 -29.38 -9.48 -5.05
N GLU A 301 -30.39 -9.11 -4.29
CA GLU A 301 -31.18 -10.02 -3.47
C GLU A 301 -32.07 -10.90 -4.36
N HIS A 302 -32.69 -10.32 -5.39
CA HIS A 302 -33.44 -11.04 -6.41
C HIS A 302 -32.58 -12.09 -7.14
N ASP A 303 -31.36 -11.70 -7.58
CA ASP A 303 -30.42 -12.63 -8.22
C ASP A 303 -30.07 -13.80 -7.31
N ARG A 304 -29.82 -13.52 -6.02
CA ARG A 304 -29.51 -14.57 -5.04
C ARG A 304 -30.69 -15.53 -4.82
N ALA A 305 -31.90 -15.00 -4.76
CA ALA A 305 -33.10 -15.76 -4.49
C ALA A 305 -33.54 -16.63 -5.70
N ASN A 306 -33.33 -16.14 -6.93
CA ASN A 306 -33.85 -16.74 -8.15
C ASN A 306 -32.77 -17.41 -9.04
N GLY A 307 -31.50 -17.32 -8.62
CA GLY A 307 -30.38 -17.85 -9.42
C GLY A 307 -30.20 -17.12 -10.77
N THR A 308 -30.59 -15.83 -10.82
CA THR A 308 -30.41 -14.97 -11.99
C THR A 308 -29.08 -14.19 -11.87
N ASP A 309 -28.66 -13.54 -12.98
CA ASP A 309 -27.43 -12.77 -13.04
C ASP A 309 -27.68 -11.37 -13.65
N LEU A 310 -28.79 -10.75 -13.23
CA LEU A 310 -29.22 -9.44 -13.72
C LEU A 310 -28.26 -8.33 -13.29
N THR A 311 -27.69 -8.45 -12.11
CA THR A 311 -26.66 -7.54 -11.60
C THR A 311 -25.44 -7.49 -12.51
N ARG A 312 -24.99 -8.64 -13.01
CA ARG A 312 -23.89 -8.72 -13.99
C ARG A 312 -24.28 -8.10 -15.33
N LEU A 313 -25.52 -8.29 -15.77
CA LEU A 313 -26.02 -7.65 -16.98
C LEU A 313 -26.05 -6.13 -16.83
N LEU A 314 -26.58 -5.61 -15.70
CA LEU A 314 -26.56 -4.18 -15.40
C LEU A 314 -25.13 -3.63 -15.42
N ARG A 315 -24.20 -4.32 -14.78
CA ARG A 315 -22.77 -3.97 -14.81
C ARG A 315 -22.27 -3.86 -16.24
N GLY A 316 -22.45 -4.91 -17.04
CA GLY A 316 -22.03 -4.94 -18.43
C GLY A 316 -22.64 -3.82 -19.27
N TYR A 317 -23.88 -3.46 -19.00
CA TYR A 317 -24.59 -2.37 -19.67
C TYR A 317 -24.00 -1.00 -19.34
N LEU A 318 -23.73 -0.76 -18.05
CA LEU A 318 -23.11 0.49 -17.59
C LEU A 318 -21.67 0.63 -18.10
N ASP A 319 -20.87 -0.44 -18.07
CA ASP A 319 -19.47 -0.43 -18.54
C ASP A 319 -19.34 -0.23 -20.07
N ARG A 320 -20.45 -0.33 -20.81
CA ARG A 320 -20.51 -0.15 -22.28
C ARG A 320 -21.34 1.05 -22.70
N ASP A 321 -21.38 2.06 -21.85
CA ASP A 321 -22.08 3.33 -22.11
C ASP A 321 -23.55 3.12 -22.52
N ARG A 322 -24.22 2.15 -21.91
CA ARG A 322 -25.62 1.76 -22.20
C ARG A 322 -25.85 1.23 -23.62
N ASN A 323 -24.84 0.71 -24.28
CA ASN A 323 -24.97 0.15 -25.59
C ASN A 323 -25.50 -1.29 -25.53
N VAL A 324 -26.83 -1.45 -25.74
CA VAL A 324 -27.50 -2.74 -25.68
C VAL A 324 -26.86 -3.78 -26.61
N THR A 325 -26.53 -3.39 -27.85
CA THR A 325 -25.99 -4.31 -28.86
C THR A 325 -24.61 -4.84 -28.43
N ARG A 326 -23.76 -3.95 -27.94
CA ARG A 326 -22.42 -4.31 -27.43
C ARG A 326 -22.53 -5.16 -26.17
N THR A 327 -23.44 -4.80 -25.26
CA THR A 327 -23.70 -5.57 -24.03
C THR A 327 -24.19 -6.97 -24.35
N ALA A 328 -25.17 -7.12 -25.24
CA ALA A 328 -25.72 -8.40 -25.64
C ALA A 328 -24.63 -9.30 -26.25
N ARG A 329 -23.84 -8.77 -27.18
CA ARG A 329 -22.75 -9.52 -27.81
C ARG A 329 -21.74 -10.04 -26.78
N ASP A 330 -21.29 -9.17 -25.87
CA ASP A 330 -20.21 -9.50 -24.94
C ASP A 330 -20.67 -10.40 -23.78
N LEU A 331 -21.99 -10.45 -23.53
CA LEU A 331 -22.63 -11.37 -22.59
C LEU A 331 -23.24 -12.62 -23.24
N PHE A 332 -22.98 -12.80 -24.54
CA PHE A 332 -23.53 -13.94 -25.33
C PHE A 332 -25.05 -14.02 -25.29
N LEU A 333 -25.75 -12.89 -25.32
CA LEU A 333 -27.19 -12.76 -25.35
C LEU A 333 -27.67 -12.26 -26.71
N THR A 334 -28.95 -12.54 -27.04
CA THR A 334 -29.61 -11.84 -28.14
C THR A 334 -29.93 -10.39 -27.69
N ARG A 335 -30.04 -9.48 -28.65
CA ARG A 335 -30.41 -8.07 -28.36
C ARG A 335 -31.81 -8.01 -27.68
N SER A 336 -32.77 -8.81 -28.10
CA SER A 336 -34.12 -8.88 -27.52
C SER A 336 -34.10 -9.39 -26.08
N THR A 337 -33.30 -10.42 -25.79
CA THR A 337 -33.10 -10.93 -24.42
C THR A 337 -32.47 -9.87 -23.53
N CYS A 338 -31.46 -9.13 -24.02
CA CYS A 338 -30.80 -8.06 -23.26
C CYS A 338 -31.81 -6.95 -22.92
N ILE A 339 -32.65 -6.52 -23.88
CA ILE A 339 -33.69 -5.50 -23.64
C ILE A 339 -34.68 -5.97 -22.56
N ARG A 340 -35.21 -7.17 -22.69
CA ARG A 340 -36.14 -7.73 -21.71
C ARG A 340 -35.57 -7.80 -20.32
N HIS A 341 -34.29 -8.18 -20.18
CA HIS A 341 -33.63 -8.22 -18.89
C HIS A 341 -33.37 -6.80 -18.33
N LEU A 342 -33.13 -5.79 -19.17
CA LEU A 342 -33.01 -4.41 -18.73
C LEU A 342 -34.36 -3.85 -18.24
N GLU A 343 -35.47 -4.19 -18.90
CA GLU A 343 -36.84 -3.88 -18.42
C GLU A 343 -37.09 -4.53 -17.07
N GLN A 344 -36.79 -5.81 -16.92
CA GLN A 344 -36.88 -6.53 -15.63
C GLN A 344 -36.01 -5.91 -14.53
N ILE A 345 -34.80 -5.46 -14.85
CA ILE A 345 -33.93 -4.72 -13.91
C ILE A 345 -34.64 -3.45 -13.43
N GLY A 346 -35.24 -2.70 -14.35
CA GLY A 346 -36.01 -1.49 -14.01
C GLY A 346 -37.17 -1.78 -13.06
N GLU A 347 -37.97 -2.83 -13.36
CA GLU A 347 -39.12 -3.25 -12.54
C GLU A 347 -38.71 -3.69 -11.14
N ILE A 348 -37.66 -4.49 -10.98
CA ILE A 348 -37.19 -5.02 -9.69
C ILE A 348 -36.52 -3.92 -8.88
N SER A 349 -35.63 -3.17 -9.51
CA SER A 349 -34.79 -2.20 -8.79
C SER A 349 -35.48 -0.85 -8.59
N GLY A 350 -36.35 -0.44 -9.51
CA GLY A 350 -36.89 0.92 -9.54
C GLY A 350 -35.81 2.01 -9.76
N LEU A 351 -34.65 1.64 -10.30
CA LEU A 351 -33.57 2.57 -10.58
C LEU A 351 -33.84 3.33 -11.87
N ASP A 352 -33.77 4.65 -11.81
CA ASP A 352 -33.76 5.48 -13.01
C ASP A 352 -32.38 5.49 -13.64
N LEU A 353 -32.18 4.64 -14.65
CA LEU A 353 -30.91 4.56 -15.37
C LEU A 353 -30.73 5.69 -16.40
N ASP A 354 -31.68 6.58 -16.55
CA ASP A 354 -31.51 7.79 -17.36
C ASP A 354 -30.90 8.93 -16.53
N ASP A 355 -31.01 8.87 -15.22
CA ASP A 355 -30.29 9.77 -14.31
C ASP A 355 -28.78 9.42 -14.27
N PRO A 356 -27.87 10.37 -14.60
CA PRO A 356 -26.42 10.14 -14.59
C PRO A 356 -25.86 9.85 -13.19
N ASP A 357 -26.40 10.45 -12.15
CA ASP A 357 -25.94 10.25 -10.76
C ASP A 357 -26.32 8.86 -10.25
N VAL A 358 -27.52 8.38 -10.59
CA VAL A 358 -27.95 7.01 -10.29
C VAL A 358 -27.03 5.99 -11.01
N ARG A 359 -26.70 6.23 -12.27
CA ARG A 359 -25.76 5.36 -13.00
C ARG A 359 -24.38 5.33 -12.37
N LEU A 360 -23.86 6.51 -12.02
CA LEU A 360 -22.55 6.62 -11.37
C LEU A 360 -22.54 5.90 -10.01
N ALA A 361 -23.56 6.11 -9.19
CA ALA A 361 -23.70 5.44 -7.90
C ALA A 361 -23.77 3.91 -8.05
N CYS A 362 -24.56 3.42 -9.00
CA CYS A 362 -24.63 1.98 -9.30
C CYS A 362 -23.28 1.44 -9.81
N GLY A 363 -22.60 2.16 -10.68
CA GLY A 363 -21.29 1.77 -11.21
C GLY A 363 -20.22 1.66 -10.13
N ILE A 364 -20.21 2.60 -9.19
CA ILE A 364 -19.33 2.58 -8.01
C ILE A 364 -19.69 1.42 -7.09
N ALA A 365 -20.97 1.27 -6.74
CA ALA A 365 -21.43 0.22 -5.84
C ALA A 365 -21.13 -1.18 -6.38
N LEU A 366 -21.36 -1.43 -7.66
CA LEU A 366 -21.04 -2.70 -8.32
C LEU A 366 -19.55 -3.04 -8.21
N ARG A 367 -18.67 -2.04 -8.38
CA ARG A 367 -17.22 -2.23 -8.21
C ARG A 367 -16.82 -2.47 -6.75
N LEU A 368 -17.53 -1.88 -5.80
CA LEU A 368 -17.29 -2.13 -4.36
C LEU A 368 -17.66 -3.55 -3.92
N HIS A 369 -18.60 -4.19 -4.59
CA HIS A 369 -19.01 -5.57 -4.32
C HIS A 369 -18.14 -6.64 -5.02
N GLU A 370 -17.27 -6.26 -5.94
CA GLU A 370 -16.32 -7.20 -6.55
C GLU A 370 -15.31 -7.69 -5.51
N ARG A 371 -15.08 -8.99 -5.45
CA ARG A 371 -13.96 -9.57 -4.71
C ARG A 371 -12.70 -9.44 -5.57
N GLU A 372 -11.63 -8.93 -4.99
CA GLU A 372 -10.29 -8.90 -5.60
C GLU A 372 -9.74 -10.31 -5.78
#